data_ec1b35bb243e768bad68d7c220bf2bb2
#
_entry.id   ec1b35bb243e768bad68d7c220bf2bb2
#
_cell.length_a   1.000
_cell.length_b   1.000
_cell.length_c   1.000
_cell.angle_alpha   90.00
_cell.angle_beta   90.00
_cell.angle_gamma   90.00
#
_symmetry.space_group_name_H-M   'P 1'
#
loop_
_entity.id
_entity.type
_entity.pdbx_description
1 polymer ?
#
loop_
_entity_poly.entity_id
_entity_poly.type
_entity_poly.pdbx_seq_one_letter_code
_entity_poly.pdbx_strand_id
1 'polypeptide(L)'
;FADYSIELGQFNLTAGLRYEYQKTDYYESDIYKEEKSPSYHDLIPIVSIFYKKEDWNIGLSYRMMKLNPSYSMLSSTISYQSKDQYHNGNPELEPQKHNAFSLEGGWKWINASLYFDHARNMYTTYAKPYDDAKHPGVVLWTMASIPNSYAYGGALVLSPKFGWWQPQFTASLFWFQSNARSLNIQPLWNEVQPDFILNNSFTLPRGWFLNIKGRLAFGAKQSYAIKKTEGTVDAQLTKSFLKDRALRVS
;
A
#
# COMPACT_ATOMS: atom_id res chain seq x y z
N PHE A 1 -24.89 -1.15 1.51
CA PHE A 1 -23.96 -0.89 2.60
C PHE A 1 -24.75 -0.53 3.85
N ALA A 2 -24.44 -1.17 4.95
CA ALA A 2 -24.95 -0.82 6.28
C ALA A 2 -23.78 -0.83 7.25
N ASP A 3 -23.68 0.20 8.07
CA ASP A 3 -22.72 0.28 9.17
C ASP A 3 -23.41 0.79 10.43
N TYR A 4 -22.89 0.40 11.54
CA TYR A 4 -23.34 0.79 12.86
C TYR A 4 -22.14 1.09 13.74
N SER A 5 -22.19 2.22 14.42
CA SER A 5 -21.19 2.64 15.40
C SER A 5 -21.85 2.92 16.73
N ILE A 6 -21.25 2.46 17.82
CA ILE A 6 -21.71 2.68 19.18
C ILE A 6 -20.56 3.11 20.08
N GLU A 7 -20.82 4.11 20.90
CA GLU A 7 -19.91 4.58 21.95
C GLU A 7 -20.35 4.02 23.29
N LEU A 8 -19.47 3.26 23.94
CA LEU A 8 -19.68 2.64 25.25
C LEU A 8 -18.59 3.13 26.21
N GLY A 9 -18.83 4.30 26.81
CA GLY A 9 -17.87 4.93 27.70
C GLY A 9 -16.57 5.29 26.98
N GLN A 10 -15.50 4.53 27.21
CA GLN A 10 -14.18 4.77 26.61
C GLN A 10 -13.97 3.95 25.32
N PHE A 11 -14.95 3.13 24.93
CA PHE A 11 -14.88 2.30 23.73
C PHE A 11 -15.74 2.89 22.62
N ASN A 12 -15.20 2.86 21.41
CA ASN A 12 -15.95 3.07 20.18
C ASN A 12 -15.88 1.78 19.36
N LEU A 13 -17.04 1.23 19.05
CA LEU A 13 -17.20 -0.01 18.29
C LEU A 13 -17.87 0.32 16.96
N THR A 14 -17.30 -0.14 15.87
CA THR A 14 -17.90 0.00 14.54
C THR A 14 -17.97 -1.36 13.87
N ALA A 15 -19.13 -1.69 13.30
CA ALA A 15 -19.29 -2.85 12.45
C ALA A 15 -20.08 -2.46 11.20
N GLY A 16 -19.60 -2.86 10.04
CA GLY A 16 -20.25 -2.58 8.76
C GLY A 16 -20.17 -3.78 7.83
N LEU A 17 -21.15 -3.86 6.95
CA LEU A 17 -21.24 -4.89 5.92
C LEU A 17 -21.71 -4.27 4.60
N ARG A 18 -20.95 -4.52 3.53
CA ARG A 18 -21.34 -4.17 2.17
C ARG A 18 -21.53 -5.44 1.35
N TYR A 19 -22.70 -5.56 0.72
CA TYR A 19 -22.90 -6.53 -0.35
C TYR A 19 -22.59 -5.88 -1.69
N GLU A 20 -21.85 -6.59 -2.53
CA GLU A 20 -21.49 -6.15 -3.87
C GLU A 20 -21.78 -7.27 -4.86
N TYR A 21 -22.54 -6.93 -5.89
CA TYR A 21 -22.74 -7.78 -7.06
C TYR A 21 -22.05 -7.13 -8.25
N GLN A 22 -21.28 -7.92 -8.98
CA GLN A 22 -20.64 -7.50 -10.21
C GLN A 22 -20.80 -8.58 -11.27
N LYS A 23 -21.16 -8.16 -12.47
CA LYS A 23 -21.15 -8.99 -13.68
C LYS A 23 -20.26 -8.30 -14.71
N THR A 24 -19.43 -9.08 -15.39
CA THR A 24 -18.60 -8.60 -16.50
C THR A 24 -19.00 -9.36 -17.75
N ASP A 25 -19.45 -8.66 -18.79
CA ASP A 25 -19.76 -9.27 -20.09
C ASP A 25 -18.53 -9.11 -20.98
N TYR A 26 -18.01 -10.22 -21.48
CA TYR A 26 -16.84 -10.28 -22.36
C TYR A 26 -17.24 -10.63 -23.77
N TYR A 27 -16.76 -9.83 -24.74
CA TYR A 27 -16.97 -10.04 -26.17
C TYR A 27 -15.65 -10.19 -26.89
N GLU A 28 -15.58 -11.15 -27.80
CA GLU A 28 -14.43 -11.38 -28.68
C GLU A 28 -14.93 -11.31 -30.14
N SER A 29 -14.45 -10.31 -30.90
CA SER A 29 -14.94 -10.02 -32.25
C SER A 29 -16.48 -9.90 -32.31
N ASP A 30 -17.06 -9.12 -31.40
CA ASP A 30 -18.50 -8.90 -31.22
C ASP A 30 -19.33 -10.13 -30.83
N ILE A 31 -18.68 -11.25 -30.52
CA ILE A 31 -19.31 -12.48 -30.05
C ILE A 31 -19.21 -12.57 -28.53
N TYR A 32 -20.37 -12.63 -27.84
CA TYR A 32 -20.39 -12.83 -26.38
C TYR A 32 -19.80 -14.18 -25.99
N LYS A 33 -18.96 -14.17 -24.95
CA LYS A 33 -18.29 -15.35 -24.41
C LYS A 33 -18.74 -15.57 -22.97
N GLU A 34 -19.67 -16.47 -22.76
CA GLU A 34 -20.24 -16.77 -21.45
C GLU A 34 -19.16 -17.28 -20.46
N GLU A 35 -18.25 -18.13 -20.93
CA GLU A 35 -17.15 -18.70 -20.15
C GLU A 35 -16.14 -17.65 -19.63
N LYS A 36 -16.10 -16.47 -20.27
CA LYS A 36 -15.25 -15.32 -19.89
C LYS A 36 -16.04 -14.18 -19.25
N SER A 37 -17.33 -14.39 -18.96
CA SER A 37 -18.28 -13.39 -18.46
C SER A 37 -18.74 -13.72 -17.02
N PRO A 38 -17.83 -13.70 -16.04
CA PRO A 38 -18.13 -14.14 -14.67
C PRO A 38 -19.02 -13.13 -13.94
N SER A 39 -19.79 -13.65 -12.98
CA SER A 39 -20.50 -12.86 -11.99
C SER A 39 -19.96 -13.16 -10.59
N TYR A 40 -19.85 -12.12 -9.77
CA TYR A 40 -19.32 -12.19 -8.42
C TYR A 40 -20.34 -11.62 -7.42
N HIS A 41 -20.48 -12.31 -6.30
CA HIS A 41 -21.28 -11.88 -5.15
C HIS A 41 -20.36 -11.83 -3.94
N ASP A 42 -20.16 -10.65 -3.36
CA ASP A 42 -19.22 -10.46 -2.28
C ASP A 42 -19.86 -9.78 -1.08
N LEU A 43 -19.57 -10.29 0.10
CA LEU A 43 -19.83 -9.64 1.38
C LEU A 43 -18.51 -9.05 1.87
N ILE A 44 -18.49 -7.75 2.09
CA ILE A 44 -17.31 -6.97 2.42
C ILE A 44 -17.49 -6.39 3.82
N PRO A 45 -17.00 -7.08 4.86
CA PRO A 45 -17.08 -6.63 6.24
C PRO A 45 -16.02 -5.61 6.60
N ILE A 46 -16.37 -4.76 7.57
CA ILE A 46 -15.47 -3.90 8.32
C ILE A 46 -15.84 -3.97 9.80
N VAL A 47 -14.85 -4.12 10.66
CA VAL A 47 -15.03 -4.12 12.12
C VAL A 47 -13.89 -3.35 12.75
N SER A 48 -14.18 -2.48 13.71
CA SER A 48 -13.16 -1.83 14.51
C SER A 48 -13.60 -1.66 15.95
N ILE A 49 -12.63 -1.76 16.84
CA ILE A 49 -12.74 -1.50 18.27
C ILE A 49 -11.66 -0.48 18.61
N PHE A 50 -12.09 0.64 19.16
CA PHE A 50 -11.17 1.68 19.58
C PHE A 50 -11.43 2.02 21.04
N TYR A 51 -10.37 2.03 21.85
CA TYR A 51 -10.39 2.40 23.26
C TYR A 51 -9.54 3.65 23.47
N LYS A 52 -10.06 4.61 24.25
CA LYS A 52 -9.33 5.81 24.62
C LYS A 52 -9.60 6.16 26.07
N LYS A 53 -8.52 6.36 26.83
CA LYS A 53 -8.57 6.83 28.22
C LYS A 53 -7.37 7.69 28.51
N GLU A 54 -7.60 8.95 28.88
CA GLU A 54 -6.55 9.93 29.19
C GLU A 54 -5.46 9.98 28.09
N ASP A 55 -4.24 9.60 28.43
CA ASP A 55 -3.09 9.58 27.52
C ASP A 55 -2.96 8.30 26.69
N TRP A 56 -3.83 7.29 26.92
CA TRP A 56 -3.78 5.99 26.23
C TRP A 56 -4.85 5.89 25.16
N ASN A 57 -4.46 5.34 24.04
CA ASN A 57 -5.40 4.83 23.05
C ASN A 57 -4.91 3.49 22.50
N ILE A 58 -5.86 2.64 22.15
CA ILE A 58 -5.59 1.38 21.44
C ILE A 58 -6.75 1.10 20.49
N GLY A 59 -6.43 0.72 19.28
CA GLY A 59 -7.40 0.40 18.24
C GLY A 59 -7.05 -0.91 17.56
N LEU A 60 -8.04 -1.74 17.34
CA LEU A 60 -7.96 -2.95 16.52
C LEU A 60 -8.98 -2.81 15.40
N SER A 61 -8.56 -3.02 14.16
CA SER A 61 -9.47 -3.01 13.02
C SER A 61 -9.23 -4.20 12.10
N TYR A 62 -10.32 -4.66 11.50
CA TYR A 62 -10.35 -5.57 10.38
C TYR A 62 -11.18 -4.98 9.27
N ARG A 63 -10.68 -5.04 8.04
CA ARG A 63 -11.45 -4.68 6.85
C ARG A 63 -11.15 -5.61 5.70
N MET A 64 -12.17 -5.97 4.98
CA MET A 64 -12.03 -6.58 3.67
C MET A 64 -12.10 -5.48 2.59
N MET A 65 -11.24 -5.58 1.58
CA MET A 65 -11.28 -4.73 0.38
C MET A 65 -11.32 -5.63 -0.84
N LYS A 66 -12.07 -5.22 -1.84
CA LYS A 66 -12.13 -5.86 -3.15
C LYS A 66 -11.65 -4.88 -4.21
N LEU A 67 -10.78 -5.33 -5.08
CA LEU A 67 -10.31 -4.60 -6.25
C LEU A 67 -10.65 -5.41 -7.50
N ASN A 68 -11.46 -4.83 -8.36
CA ASN A 68 -11.83 -5.46 -9.62
C ASN A 68 -10.77 -5.15 -10.69
N PRO A 69 -10.45 -6.09 -11.58
CA PRO A 69 -9.56 -5.80 -12.69
C PRO A 69 -10.18 -4.74 -13.62
N SER A 70 -9.36 -3.83 -14.11
CA SER A 70 -9.80 -2.86 -15.11
C SER A 70 -10.00 -3.53 -16.48
N TYR A 71 -10.76 -2.90 -17.37
CA TYR A 71 -10.97 -3.41 -18.73
C TYR A 71 -9.65 -3.61 -19.48
N SER A 72 -8.68 -2.73 -19.30
CA SER A 72 -7.36 -2.88 -19.92
C SER A 72 -6.60 -4.10 -19.41
N MET A 73 -6.79 -4.46 -18.13
CA MET A 73 -6.19 -5.67 -17.56
C MET A 73 -6.85 -6.96 -18.04
N LEU A 74 -8.12 -6.89 -18.44
CA LEU A 74 -8.89 -8.02 -18.96
C LEU A 74 -8.77 -8.18 -20.49
N SER A 75 -8.34 -7.13 -21.21
CA SER A 75 -8.30 -7.16 -22.68
C SER A 75 -7.25 -8.14 -23.19
N SER A 76 -7.65 -9.14 -23.99
CA SER A 76 -6.74 -10.03 -24.70
C SER A 76 -6.09 -9.39 -25.92
N THR A 77 -6.47 -8.17 -26.30
CA THR A 77 -5.92 -7.45 -27.44
C THR A 77 -4.43 -7.19 -27.25
N ILE A 78 -3.63 -7.63 -28.21
CA ILE A 78 -2.18 -7.40 -28.19
C ILE A 78 -1.89 -5.98 -28.67
N SER A 79 -1.21 -5.20 -27.87
CA SER A 79 -0.73 -3.87 -28.20
C SER A 79 0.78 -3.88 -28.44
N TYR A 80 1.21 -3.23 -29.52
CA TYR A 80 2.60 -3.01 -29.85
C TYR A 80 3.19 -1.89 -29.00
N GLN A 81 4.29 -2.15 -28.31
CA GLN A 81 5.02 -1.14 -27.53
C GLN A 81 6.36 -0.77 -28.18
N SER A 82 7.08 -1.77 -28.65
CA SER A 82 8.33 -1.63 -29.39
C SER A 82 8.56 -2.86 -30.25
N LYS A 83 9.63 -2.85 -31.05
CA LYS A 83 10.01 -3.99 -31.92
C LYS A 83 10.19 -5.30 -31.13
N ASP A 84 10.55 -5.22 -29.85
CA ASP A 84 10.89 -6.37 -29.02
C ASP A 84 9.86 -6.59 -27.88
N GLN A 85 8.78 -5.77 -27.83
CA GLN A 85 7.84 -5.79 -26.71
C GLN A 85 6.40 -5.61 -27.17
N TYR A 86 5.56 -6.55 -26.79
CA TYR A 86 4.11 -6.51 -26.88
C TYR A 86 3.48 -6.56 -25.50
N HIS A 87 2.26 -6.05 -25.38
CA HIS A 87 1.46 -6.08 -24.15
C HIS A 87 0.06 -6.61 -24.42
N ASN A 88 -0.48 -7.39 -23.49
CA ASN A 88 -1.91 -7.68 -23.41
C ASN A 88 -2.35 -7.82 -21.96
N GLY A 89 -3.66 -7.83 -21.73
CA GLY A 89 -4.24 -8.24 -20.46
C GLY A 89 -4.54 -9.74 -20.42
N ASN A 90 -5.32 -10.12 -19.40
CA ASN A 90 -5.76 -11.50 -19.20
C ASN A 90 -7.25 -11.50 -18.80
N PRO A 91 -8.16 -12.02 -19.63
CA PRO A 91 -9.58 -12.07 -19.33
C PRO A 91 -9.95 -13.02 -18.17
N GLU A 92 -9.04 -13.89 -17.75
CA GLU A 92 -9.24 -14.84 -16.65
C GLU A 92 -8.92 -14.26 -15.27
N LEU A 93 -8.61 -12.97 -15.18
CA LEU A 93 -8.35 -12.34 -13.89
C LEU A 93 -9.63 -12.26 -13.05
N GLU A 94 -9.57 -12.80 -11.86
CA GLU A 94 -10.60 -12.68 -10.84
C GLU A 94 -10.38 -11.44 -9.96
N PRO A 95 -11.42 -10.92 -9.29
CA PRO A 95 -11.27 -9.83 -8.34
C PRO A 95 -10.25 -10.15 -7.24
N GLN A 96 -9.39 -9.19 -6.99
CA GLN A 96 -8.42 -9.25 -5.90
C GLN A 96 -9.13 -8.94 -4.57
N LYS A 97 -8.88 -9.74 -3.53
CA LYS A 97 -9.47 -9.57 -2.20
C LYS A 97 -8.38 -9.43 -1.15
N HIS A 98 -8.47 -8.38 -0.35
CA HIS A 98 -7.58 -8.10 0.75
C HIS A 98 -8.30 -8.25 2.08
N ASN A 99 -7.69 -8.95 3.01
CA ASN A 99 -8.11 -9.03 4.40
C ASN A 99 -7.05 -8.33 5.25
N ALA A 100 -7.33 -7.10 5.62
CA ALA A 100 -6.40 -6.25 6.33
C ALA A 100 -6.76 -6.15 7.82
N PHE A 101 -5.78 -6.39 8.67
CA PHE A 101 -5.85 -6.24 10.12
C PHE A 101 -4.87 -5.14 10.54
N SER A 102 -5.29 -4.26 11.42
CA SER A 102 -4.39 -3.28 12.03
C SER A 102 -4.59 -3.21 13.54
N LEU A 103 -3.50 -3.07 14.26
CA LEU A 103 -3.44 -2.78 15.69
C LEU A 103 -2.65 -1.49 15.84
N GLU A 104 -3.26 -0.50 16.47
CA GLU A 104 -2.65 0.80 16.74
C GLU A 104 -2.68 1.08 18.22
N GLY A 105 -1.64 1.70 18.74
CA GLY A 105 -1.56 2.08 20.14
C GLY A 105 -0.81 3.40 20.31
N GLY A 106 -1.27 4.21 21.25
CA GLY A 106 -0.63 5.47 21.60
C GLY A 106 -0.56 5.68 23.10
N TRP A 107 0.53 6.25 23.54
CA TRP A 107 0.72 6.72 24.91
C TRP A 107 1.56 7.98 24.92
N LYS A 108 0.93 9.11 25.32
CA LYS A 108 1.58 10.41 25.31
C LYS A 108 2.21 10.74 23.94
N TRP A 109 3.51 10.68 23.87
CA TRP A 109 4.31 10.98 22.67
C TRP A 109 4.80 9.74 21.93
N ILE A 110 4.37 8.54 22.35
CA ILE A 110 4.70 7.25 21.73
C ILE A 110 3.50 6.76 20.97
N ASN A 111 3.67 6.42 19.70
CA ASN A 111 2.66 5.73 18.90
C ASN A 111 3.29 4.51 18.25
N ALA A 112 2.57 3.41 18.25
CA ALA A 112 2.99 2.17 17.60
C ALA A 112 1.84 1.62 16.77
N SER A 113 2.17 1.02 15.64
CA SER A 113 1.20 0.32 14.80
C SER A 113 1.77 -0.98 14.26
N LEU A 114 0.89 -1.97 14.12
CA LEU A 114 1.16 -3.23 13.43
C LEU A 114 0.06 -3.44 12.40
N TYR A 115 0.41 -3.97 11.24
CA TYR A 115 -0.57 -4.37 10.25
C TYR A 115 -0.21 -5.71 9.61
N PHE A 116 -1.24 -6.40 9.18
CA PHE A 116 -1.17 -7.62 8.41
C PHE A 116 -2.20 -7.54 7.29
N ASP A 117 -1.81 -7.87 6.08
CA ASP A 117 -2.70 -7.97 4.93
C ASP A 117 -2.49 -9.31 4.22
N HIS A 118 -3.59 -10.04 4.02
CA HIS A 118 -3.64 -11.22 3.18
C HIS A 118 -4.41 -10.89 1.90
N ALA A 119 -3.69 -10.82 0.79
CA ALA A 119 -4.25 -10.61 -0.54
C ALA A 119 -4.43 -11.94 -1.26
N ARG A 120 -5.65 -12.17 -1.78
CA ARG A 120 -5.95 -13.24 -2.72
C ARG A 120 -6.04 -12.67 -4.13
N ASN A 121 -5.57 -13.43 -5.11
CA ASN A 121 -5.58 -13.08 -6.54
C ASN A 121 -4.88 -11.74 -6.81
N MET A 122 -3.76 -11.47 -6.14
CA MET A 122 -2.99 -10.24 -6.34
C MET A 122 -2.50 -10.13 -7.77
N TYR A 123 -2.80 -9.03 -8.45
CA TYR A 123 -2.39 -8.82 -9.83
C TYR A 123 -0.90 -8.55 -9.93
N THR A 124 -0.29 -9.17 -10.92
CA THR A 124 1.10 -8.93 -11.29
C THR A 124 1.25 -8.95 -12.82
N THR A 125 2.23 -8.20 -13.28
CA THR A 125 2.66 -8.27 -14.68
C THR A 125 3.85 -9.21 -14.77
N TYR A 126 3.87 -10.09 -15.76
CA TYR A 126 5.03 -10.92 -16.04
C TYR A 126 5.31 -11.01 -17.54
N ALA A 127 6.54 -11.31 -17.84
CA ALA A 127 7.04 -11.43 -19.20
C ALA A 127 7.11 -12.89 -19.62
N LYS A 128 6.69 -13.19 -20.82
CA LYS A 128 6.87 -14.49 -21.48
C LYS A 128 7.26 -14.32 -22.94
N PRO A 129 7.91 -15.31 -23.59
CA PRO A 129 8.11 -15.26 -25.03
C PRO A 129 6.78 -15.09 -25.76
N TYR A 130 6.76 -14.23 -26.79
CA TYR A 130 5.55 -13.99 -27.57
C TYR A 130 5.27 -15.15 -28.54
N ASP A 131 6.24 -15.42 -29.42
CA ASP A 131 6.24 -16.52 -30.39
C ASP A 131 7.68 -16.75 -30.81
N ASP A 132 8.39 -17.64 -30.12
CA ASP A 132 9.82 -17.87 -30.36
C ASP A 132 10.11 -18.42 -31.79
N ALA A 133 9.13 -19.05 -32.44
CA ALA A 133 9.29 -19.56 -33.78
C ALA A 133 9.23 -18.50 -34.88
N LYS A 134 8.33 -17.53 -34.72
CA LYS A 134 8.08 -16.44 -35.71
C LYS A 134 8.72 -15.12 -35.32
N HIS A 135 8.84 -14.87 -34.02
CA HIS A 135 9.31 -13.62 -33.44
C HIS A 135 10.37 -13.87 -32.37
N PRO A 136 11.55 -14.43 -32.70
CA PRO A 136 12.55 -14.78 -31.72
C PRO A 136 13.04 -13.52 -30.97
N GLY A 137 13.07 -13.61 -29.64
CA GLY A 137 13.48 -12.52 -28.75
C GLY A 137 12.41 -11.47 -28.48
N VAL A 138 11.20 -11.60 -29.01
CA VAL A 138 10.06 -10.71 -28.68
C VAL A 138 9.39 -11.18 -27.41
N VAL A 139 9.17 -10.25 -26.49
CA VAL A 139 8.59 -10.49 -25.16
C VAL A 139 7.14 -9.98 -25.13
N LEU A 140 6.23 -10.83 -24.65
CA LEU A 140 4.87 -10.46 -24.32
C LEU A 140 4.76 -10.20 -22.82
N TRP A 141 4.47 -8.96 -22.45
CA TRP A 141 4.06 -8.62 -21.09
C TRP A 141 2.57 -8.84 -20.92
N THR A 142 2.21 -9.64 -19.95
CA THR A 142 0.80 -10.00 -19.69
C THR A 142 0.50 -9.94 -18.19
N MET A 143 -0.79 -9.98 -17.87
CA MET A 143 -1.27 -9.97 -16.49
C MET A 143 -1.48 -11.40 -15.99
N ALA A 144 -1.20 -11.60 -14.71
CA ALA A 144 -1.55 -12.80 -13.97
C ALA A 144 -1.98 -12.47 -12.56
N SER A 145 -2.59 -13.43 -11.89
CA SER A 145 -2.89 -13.36 -10.47
C SER A 145 -1.99 -14.26 -9.65
N ILE A 146 -1.52 -13.77 -8.52
CA ILE A 146 -0.83 -14.55 -7.51
C ILE A 146 -1.88 -14.99 -6.49
N PRO A 147 -2.11 -16.30 -6.28
CA PRO A 147 -3.23 -16.77 -5.46
C PRO A 147 -3.22 -16.27 -4.03
N ASN A 148 -2.04 -16.18 -3.41
CA ASN A 148 -1.90 -15.70 -2.04
C ASN A 148 -0.63 -14.85 -1.91
N SER A 149 -0.80 -13.69 -1.28
CA SER A 149 0.28 -12.78 -0.91
C SER A 149 0.03 -12.23 0.49
N TYR A 150 1.08 -11.96 1.21
CA TYR A 150 1.04 -11.50 2.60
C TYR A 150 1.92 -10.28 2.76
N ALA A 151 1.38 -9.25 3.39
CA ALA A 151 2.14 -8.08 3.80
C ALA A 151 2.08 -7.93 5.32
N TYR A 152 3.23 -7.74 5.91
CA TYR A 152 3.40 -7.49 7.34
C TYR A 152 4.10 -6.16 7.51
N GLY A 153 3.70 -5.41 8.49
CA GLY A 153 4.38 -4.17 8.78
C GLY A 153 4.17 -3.70 10.21
N GLY A 154 5.01 -2.77 10.59
CA GLY A 154 4.90 -2.09 11.87
C GLY A 154 5.66 -0.78 11.85
N ALA A 155 5.21 0.15 12.66
CA ALA A 155 5.88 1.41 12.86
C ALA A 155 5.87 1.81 14.35
N LEU A 156 6.95 2.45 14.76
CA LEU A 156 7.08 3.12 16.05
C LEU A 156 7.40 4.59 15.78
N VAL A 157 6.58 5.48 16.33
CA VAL A 157 6.76 6.93 16.22
C VAL A 157 6.95 7.50 17.62
N LEU A 158 8.08 8.16 17.83
CA LEU A 158 8.42 8.86 19.05
C LEU A 158 8.46 10.36 18.74
N SER A 159 7.60 11.15 19.40
CA SER A 159 7.46 12.59 19.13
C SER A 159 7.40 13.45 20.40
N PRO A 160 8.42 13.39 21.27
CA PRO A 160 8.46 14.20 22.48
C PRO A 160 8.59 15.69 22.14
N LYS A 161 8.19 16.56 23.09
CA LYS A 161 8.31 18.02 22.95
C LYS A 161 9.18 18.58 24.06
N PHE A 162 10.29 19.24 23.68
CA PHE A 162 11.24 19.86 24.59
C PHE A 162 11.26 21.38 24.38
N GLY A 163 10.12 22.03 24.59
CA GLY A 163 9.98 23.47 24.41
C GLY A 163 10.24 23.90 22.96
N TRP A 164 11.41 24.47 22.69
CA TRP A 164 11.83 24.96 21.37
C TRP A 164 12.28 23.86 20.40
N TRP A 165 12.54 22.64 20.87
CA TRP A 165 12.96 21.50 20.10
C TRP A 165 11.88 20.40 20.11
N GLN A 166 11.47 19.95 18.93
CA GLN A 166 10.47 18.91 18.72
C GLN A 166 11.03 17.85 17.79
N PRO A 167 11.74 16.84 18.32
CA PRO A 167 12.18 15.72 17.52
C PRO A 167 11.03 14.75 17.23
N GLN A 168 11.09 14.12 16.08
CA GLN A 168 10.25 12.99 15.75
C GLN A 168 11.12 11.90 15.15
N PHE A 169 11.11 10.73 15.78
CA PHE A 169 11.76 9.54 15.25
C PHE A 169 10.69 8.56 14.81
N THR A 170 10.81 8.05 13.58
CA THR A 170 9.96 6.98 13.04
C THR A 170 10.85 5.81 12.64
N ALA A 171 10.56 4.64 13.19
CA ALA A 171 11.11 3.37 12.74
C ALA A 171 9.99 2.54 12.16
N SER A 172 10.13 2.06 10.94
CA SER A 172 9.16 1.18 10.30
C SER A 172 9.81 -0.05 9.70
N LEU A 173 9.06 -1.13 9.70
CA LEU A 173 9.43 -2.41 9.09
C LEU A 173 8.31 -2.80 8.12
N PHE A 174 8.70 -3.23 6.95
CA PHE A 174 7.81 -3.79 5.95
C PHE A 174 8.35 -5.13 5.46
N TRP A 175 7.49 -6.11 5.36
CA TRP A 175 7.83 -7.42 4.83
C TRP A 175 6.68 -7.91 3.95
N PHE A 176 7.00 -8.25 2.71
CA PHE A 176 6.04 -8.75 1.75
C PHE A 176 6.46 -10.16 1.30
N GLN A 177 5.50 -11.06 1.29
CA GLN A 177 5.69 -12.43 0.81
C GLN A 177 4.66 -12.75 -0.27
N SER A 178 5.11 -13.31 -1.37
CA SER A 178 4.23 -13.85 -2.41
C SER A 178 4.77 -15.16 -2.95
N ASN A 179 3.89 -16.02 -3.42
CA ASN A 179 4.27 -17.25 -4.09
C ASN A 179 3.88 -17.18 -5.57
N ALA A 180 4.78 -16.67 -6.38
CA ALA A 180 4.63 -16.53 -7.82
C ALA A 180 5.36 -17.64 -8.61
N ARG A 181 5.74 -18.75 -7.96
CA ARG A 181 6.50 -19.86 -8.59
C ARG A 181 5.77 -20.49 -9.77
N SER A 182 4.44 -20.54 -9.72
CA SER A 182 3.62 -21.03 -10.82
C SER A 182 3.77 -20.22 -12.12
N LEU A 183 4.24 -18.98 -12.01
CA LEU A 183 4.50 -18.08 -13.13
C LEU A 183 5.98 -18.04 -13.53
N ASN A 184 6.84 -18.91 -12.95
CA ASN A 184 8.29 -18.83 -13.06
C ASN A 184 8.88 -17.48 -12.61
N ILE A 185 8.18 -16.76 -11.75
CA ILE A 185 8.62 -15.51 -11.16
C ILE A 185 9.22 -15.82 -9.80
N GLN A 186 10.42 -15.30 -9.52
CA GLN A 186 11.01 -15.35 -8.18
C GLN A 186 10.09 -14.62 -7.19
N PRO A 187 10.05 -15.06 -5.91
CA PRO A 187 9.22 -14.40 -4.91
C PRO A 187 9.47 -12.90 -4.90
N LEU A 188 8.40 -12.12 -5.01
CA LEU A 188 8.46 -10.68 -4.88
C LEU A 188 8.79 -10.33 -3.42
N TRP A 189 9.82 -9.54 -3.17
CA TRP A 189 10.03 -8.84 -1.90
C TRP A 189 10.14 -9.73 -0.65
N ASN A 190 10.83 -10.84 -0.69
CA ASN A 190 10.93 -11.77 0.44
C ASN A 190 11.93 -11.33 1.53
N GLU A 191 12.24 -10.04 1.64
CA GLU A 191 13.16 -9.49 2.62
C GLU A 191 12.48 -8.40 3.44
N VAL A 192 12.80 -8.33 4.73
CA VAL A 192 12.36 -7.26 5.61
C VAL A 192 13.01 -5.95 5.19
N GLN A 193 12.22 -4.89 5.10
CA GLN A 193 12.67 -3.56 4.69
C GLN A 193 12.54 -2.58 5.86
N PRO A 194 13.61 -2.31 6.60
CA PRO A 194 13.63 -1.25 7.58
C PRO A 194 13.70 0.13 6.93
N ASP A 195 12.99 1.09 7.51
CA ASP A 195 13.04 2.51 7.15
C ASP A 195 13.05 3.36 8.42
N PHE A 196 14.02 4.25 8.53
CA PHE A 196 14.18 5.14 9.68
C PHE A 196 14.11 6.59 9.23
N ILE A 197 13.30 7.38 9.92
CA ILE A 197 13.18 8.80 9.67
C ILE A 197 13.41 9.53 11.00
N LEU A 198 14.30 10.50 10.99
CA LEU A 198 14.51 11.44 12.08
C LEU A 198 14.20 12.84 11.57
N ASN A 199 13.20 13.47 12.15
CA ASN A 199 12.81 14.84 11.85
C ASN A 199 13.01 15.71 13.11
N ASN A 200 13.82 16.76 13.00
CA ASN A 200 14.08 17.68 14.08
C ASN A 200 13.55 19.06 13.72
N SER A 201 12.57 19.54 14.49
CA SER A 201 11.99 20.88 14.33
C SER A 201 12.42 21.77 15.48
N PHE A 202 12.99 22.92 15.15
CA PHE A 202 13.48 23.90 16.12
C PHE A 202 12.74 25.22 15.94
N THR A 203 12.04 25.67 16.98
CA THR A 203 11.43 26.99 17.04
C THR A 203 12.39 27.93 17.75
N LEU A 204 13.10 28.75 16.97
CA LEU A 204 14.13 29.64 17.47
C LEU A 204 13.60 31.03 17.75
N PRO A 205 14.30 31.86 18.59
CA PRO A 205 13.92 33.21 18.87
C PRO A 205 13.76 34.07 17.61
N ARG A 206 13.00 35.19 17.76
CA ARG A 206 12.80 36.19 16.69
C ARG A 206 12.16 35.64 15.40
N GLY A 207 11.35 34.57 15.50
CA GLY A 207 10.58 34.01 14.36
C GLY A 207 11.39 33.19 13.39
N TRP A 208 12.53 32.63 13.79
CA TRP A 208 13.24 31.63 13.04
C TRP A 208 12.70 30.24 13.32
N PHE A 209 12.64 29.43 12.28
CA PHE A 209 12.29 28.01 12.35
C PHE A 209 13.29 27.22 11.51
N LEU A 210 13.87 26.17 12.10
CA LEU A 210 14.77 25.25 11.42
C LEU A 210 14.16 23.85 11.48
N ASN A 211 14.12 23.19 10.33
CA ASN A 211 13.76 21.77 10.23
C ASN A 211 14.92 21.00 9.59
N ILE A 212 15.31 19.88 10.20
CA ILE A 212 16.32 18.97 9.67
C ILE A 212 15.71 17.58 9.66
N LYS A 213 15.61 16.98 8.47
CA LYS A 213 15.07 15.65 8.26
C LYS A 213 16.14 14.74 7.70
N GLY A 214 16.38 13.60 8.35
CA GLY A 214 17.17 12.50 7.84
C GLY A 214 16.29 11.29 7.57
N ARG A 215 16.54 10.55 6.52
CA ARG A 215 15.94 9.26 6.22
C ARG A 215 17.00 8.25 5.83
N LEU A 216 16.85 7.01 6.32
CA LEU A 216 17.64 5.86 5.94
C LEU A 216 16.68 4.72 5.59
N ALA A 217 16.55 4.41 4.31
CA ALA A 217 15.76 3.30 3.79
C ALA A 217 16.68 2.16 3.38
N PHE A 218 16.57 1.00 4.01
CA PHE A 218 17.37 -0.16 3.69
C PHE A 218 16.92 -0.80 2.38
N GLY A 219 17.89 -1.30 1.65
CA GLY A 219 17.67 -2.01 0.41
C GLY A 219 17.04 -3.39 0.62
N ALA A 220 16.49 -3.94 -0.46
CA ALA A 220 15.95 -5.30 -0.47
C ALA A 220 16.05 -5.90 -1.87
N LYS A 221 16.13 -7.22 -1.96
CA LYS A 221 16.02 -7.93 -3.23
C LYS A 221 14.56 -8.01 -3.66
N GLN A 222 14.31 -7.59 -4.88
CA GLN A 222 13.03 -7.68 -5.56
C GLN A 222 13.16 -8.63 -6.75
N SER A 223 12.05 -9.15 -7.29
CA SER A 223 12.06 -10.13 -8.37
C SER A 223 12.91 -9.75 -9.59
N TYR A 224 12.90 -8.48 -9.96
CA TYR A 224 13.55 -7.98 -11.16
C TYR A 224 14.60 -6.92 -10.86
N ALA A 225 14.81 -6.56 -9.61
CA ALA A 225 15.71 -5.49 -9.21
C ALA A 225 16.25 -5.67 -7.79
N ILE A 226 17.41 -5.09 -7.55
CA ILE A 226 17.96 -4.93 -6.21
C ILE A 226 17.79 -3.47 -5.83
N LYS A 227 16.93 -3.17 -4.88
CA LYS A 227 16.85 -1.86 -4.26
C LYS A 227 18.07 -1.69 -3.37
N LYS A 228 18.85 -0.64 -3.59
CA LYS A 228 19.98 -0.29 -2.72
C LYS A 228 19.51 0.45 -1.48
N THR A 229 20.33 0.43 -0.44
CA THR A 229 20.13 1.30 0.73
C THR A 229 20.32 2.74 0.31
N GLU A 230 19.39 3.61 0.69
CA GLU A 230 19.36 5.03 0.35
C GLU A 230 19.28 5.86 1.62
N GLY A 231 20.10 6.90 1.70
CA GLY A 231 20.05 7.90 2.77
C GLY A 231 19.83 9.29 2.18
N THR A 232 18.95 10.08 2.82
CA THR A 232 18.74 11.49 2.46
C THR A 232 18.81 12.35 3.70
N VAL A 233 19.28 13.58 3.53
CA VAL A 233 19.25 14.63 4.55
C VAL A 233 18.76 15.91 3.89
N ASP A 234 17.71 16.47 4.48
CA ASP A 234 17.08 17.72 4.06
C ASP A 234 17.15 18.73 5.21
N ALA A 235 17.41 19.98 4.88
CA ALA A 235 17.38 21.08 5.86
C ALA A 235 16.59 22.25 5.29
N GLN A 236 15.69 22.81 6.11
CA GLN A 236 14.89 23.97 5.76
C GLN A 236 15.00 25.03 6.87
N LEU A 237 15.42 26.23 6.51
CA LEU A 237 15.45 27.39 7.41
C LEU A 237 14.38 28.38 6.97
N THR A 238 13.47 28.69 7.88
CA THR A 238 12.36 29.62 7.61
C THR A 238 12.44 30.82 8.54
N LYS A 239 12.21 32.01 8.03
CA LYS A 239 12.10 33.25 8.79
C LYS A 239 10.72 33.85 8.62
N SER A 240 10.03 34.10 9.73
CA SER A 240 8.77 34.82 9.75
C SER A 240 9.02 36.31 10.09
N PHE A 241 8.41 37.17 9.31
CA PHE A 241 8.49 38.64 9.45
C PHE A 241 7.10 39.22 9.70
N LEU A 242 7.05 40.48 10.13
CA LEU A 242 5.86 41.25 10.41
C LEU A 242 5.05 40.78 11.64
N LYS A 243 4.13 41.65 12.10
CA LYS A 243 3.15 41.25 13.11
C LYS A 243 2.30 40.08 12.54
N ASP A 244 1.93 39.14 13.40
CA ASP A 244 1.11 37.99 13.07
C ASP A 244 1.75 36.99 12.06
N ARG A 245 3.08 37.08 11.84
CA ARG A 245 3.83 36.22 10.94
C ARG A 245 3.30 36.23 9.50
N ALA A 246 2.82 37.40 9.05
CA ALA A 246 2.17 37.57 7.75
C ALA A 246 3.09 37.34 6.53
N LEU A 247 4.42 37.41 6.71
CA LEU A 247 5.39 37.07 5.66
C LEU A 247 6.35 35.98 6.13
N ARG A 248 6.51 34.92 5.32
CA ARG A 248 7.49 33.85 5.53
C ARG A 248 8.43 33.74 4.34
N VAL A 249 9.71 33.53 4.62
CA VAL A 249 10.75 33.23 3.64
C VAL A 249 11.43 31.93 4.08
N SER A 250 11.51 30.97 3.17
CA SER A 250 12.12 29.65 3.37
C SER A 250 13.21 29.42 2.32
#